data_260bf89a2f1c1a4def23eb6aa35de58b
#
_entry.id   260bf89a2f1c1a4def23eb6aa35de58b
#
_cell.length_a   1.000
_cell.length_b   1.000
_cell.length_c   1.000
_cell.angle_alpha   90.00
_cell.angle_beta   90.00
_cell.angle_gamma   90.00
#
_symmetry.space_group_name_H-M   'P 1'
#
loop_
_entity.id
_entity.type
_entity.pdbx_description
1 polymer ?
#
loop_
_entity_poly.entity_id
_entity_poly.type
_entity_poly.pdbx_seq_one_letter_code
_entity_poly.pdbx_strand_id
1 'polypeptide(L)'
;ICTSCEVNKGKPAPDVYLKAAGQLGAEPSACLVFEDVPMGILAGKNAGMRVCAVDDWFSRPQDAKKRELADYFIHSYEDITNQTYEVL
;
A
#
# COMPACT_ATOMS: atom_id res chain seq x y z
N ILE A 1 -10.30 -3.99 -0.38
CA ILE A 1 -9.19 -3.11 -0.77
C ILE A 1 -9.20 -1.88 0.12
N CYS A 2 -8.08 -1.64 0.75
CA CYS A 2 -7.90 -0.45 1.57
C CYS A 2 -6.95 0.49 0.87
N THR A 3 -7.29 1.76 0.83
CA THR A 3 -6.42 2.79 0.27
C THR A 3 -5.91 3.66 1.40
N SER A 4 -4.87 4.42 1.16
CA SER A 4 -4.44 5.40 2.13
C SER A 4 -5.62 6.33 2.39
N CYS A 5 -5.91 6.60 3.62
CA CYS A 5 -7.04 7.40 3.94
C CYS A 5 -6.67 8.57 4.81
N GLU A 6 -7.65 9.35 5.10
CA GLU A 6 -7.49 10.64 5.74
C GLU A 6 -7.32 10.56 7.25
N VAL A 7 -7.11 9.40 7.78
CA VAL A 7 -6.87 9.24 9.20
C VAL A 7 -5.48 9.77 9.54
N ASN A 8 -5.40 10.54 10.58
CA ASN A 8 -4.22 11.32 10.89
C ASN A 8 -3.19 10.64 11.76
N LYS A 9 -3.27 9.34 11.94
CA LYS A 9 -2.23 8.64 12.67
C LYS A 9 -0.94 8.67 11.88
N GLY A 10 0.15 8.87 12.58
CA GLY A 10 1.44 8.91 11.95
C GLY A 10 1.82 7.57 11.33
N LYS A 11 2.31 7.62 10.12
CA LYS A 11 2.91 6.45 9.49
C LYS A 11 4.32 6.31 10.06
N PRO A 12 4.80 5.09 10.25
CA PRO A 12 4.32 3.82 9.71
C PRO A 12 3.37 3.04 10.63
N ALA A 13 2.66 3.70 11.51
CA ALA A 13 1.72 3.03 12.40
C ALA A 13 0.60 2.37 11.59
N PRO A 14 0.18 1.15 11.95
CA PRO A 14 -0.82 0.43 11.18
C PRO A 14 -2.26 0.86 11.46
N ASP A 15 -2.46 1.78 12.39
CA ASP A 15 -3.77 2.13 12.92
C ASP A 15 -4.79 2.48 11.86
N VAL A 16 -4.38 3.28 10.86
CA VAL A 16 -5.28 3.75 9.82
C VAL A 16 -5.82 2.58 8.99
N TYR A 17 -4.96 1.64 8.66
CA TYR A 17 -5.35 0.50 7.83
C TYR A 17 -6.15 -0.52 8.62
N LEU A 18 -5.80 -0.72 9.88
CA LEU A 18 -6.57 -1.61 10.75
C LEU A 18 -7.98 -1.06 10.98
N LYS A 19 -8.11 0.24 11.15
CA LYS A 19 -9.41 0.87 11.29
C LYS A 19 -10.25 0.71 10.03
N ALA A 20 -9.64 0.92 8.85
CA ALA A 20 -10.34 0.76 7.59
C ALA A 20 -10.82 -0.69 7.40
N ALA A 21 -9.97 -1.66 7.68
CA ALA A 21 -10.35 -3.07 7.58
C ALA A 21 -11.49 -3.41 8.53
N GLY A 22 -11.45 -2.89 9.76
CA GLY A 22 -12.52 -3.10 10.73
C GLY A 22 -13.85 -2.51 10.26
N GLN A 23 -13.83 -1.34 9.65
CA GLN A 23 -15.04 -0.72 9.13
C GLN A 23 -15.62 -1.50 7.95
N LEU A 24 -14.76 -2.15 7.16
CA LEU A 24 -15.20 -2.97 6.03
C LEU A 24 -15.57 -4.39 6.44
N GLY A 25 -15.28 -4.77 7.68
CA GLY A 25 -15.49 -6.13 8.14
C GLY A 25 -14.55 -7.13 7.50
N ALA A 26 -13.37 -6.69 7.07
CA ALA A 26 -12.41 -7.53 6.37
C ALA A 26 -11.23 -7.88 7.27
N GLU A 27 -10.71 -9.10 7.09
CA GLU A 27 -9.47 -9.50 7.75
C GLU A 27 -8.30 -8.76 7.09
N PRO A 28 -7.32 -8.28 7.85
CA PRO A 28 -6.16 -7.62 7.27
C PRO A 28 -5.46 -8.44 6.18
N SER A 29 -5.33 -9.75 6.38
CA SER A 29 -4.68 -10.62 5.41
C SER A 29 -5.42 -10.70 4.08
N ALA A 30 -6.69 -10.30 4.05
CA ALA A 30 -7.49 -10.27 2.84
C ALA A 30 -7.53 -8.88 2.19
N CYS A 31 -6.81 -7.91 2.74
CA CYS A 31 -6.80 -6.54 2.24
C CYS A 31 -5.57 -6.28 1.37
N LEU A 32 -5.76 -5.46 0.35
CA LEU A 32 -4.69 -4.95 -0.49
C LEU A 32 -4.68 -3.44 -0.38
N VAL A 33 -3.53 -2.88 -0.05
CA VAL A 33 -3.36 -1.44 0.12
C VAL A 33 -2.55 -0.90 -1.05
N PHE A 34 -2.96 0.24 -1.59
CA PHE A 34 -2.20 0.97 -2.59
C PHE A 34 -1.54 2.17 -1.92
N GLU A 35 -0.23 2.28 -2.04
CA GLU A 35 0.53 3.35 -1.40
C GLU A 35 1.67 3.82 -2.31
N ASP A 36 1.94 5.11 -2.26
CA ASP A 36 2.97 5.70 -3.09
C ASP A 36 4.24 6.10 -2.34
N VAL A 37 4.26 6.00 -1.02
CA VAL A 37 5.44 6.36 -0.23
C VAL A 37 5.85 5.22 0.71
N PRO A 38 7.17 5.10 1.03
CA PRO A 38 7.65 4.00 1.85
C PRO A 38 6.98 3.89 3.22
N MET A 39 6.73 5.01 3.87
CA MET A 39 6.11 4.99 5.20
C MET A 39 4.70 4.43 5.16
N GLY A 40 3.94 4.74 4.09
CA GLY A 40 2.61 4.18 3.90
C GLY A 40 2.65 2.70 3.61
N ILE A 41 3.63 2.26 2.82
CA ILE A 41 3.82 0.84 2.52
C ILE A 41 4.12 0.08 3.81
N LEU A 42 5.02 0.61 4.63
CA LEU A 42 5.36 -0.02 5.90
C LEU A 42 4.16 -0.09 6.83
N ALA A 43 3.34 0.97 6.86
CA ALA A 43 2.13 0.97 7.67
C ALA A 43 1.17 -0.15 7.25
N GLY A 44 0.98 -0.35 5.95
CA GLY A 44 0.16 -1.44 5.44
C GLY A 44 0.73 -2.81 5.81
N LYS A 45 2.04 -2.98 5.68
CA LYS A 45 2.70 -4.23 6.06
C LYS A 45 2.58 -4.48 7.55
N ASN A 46 2.74 -3.44 8.38
CA ASN A 46 2.60 -3.57 9.82
C ASN A 46 1.17 -3.93 10.22
N ALA A 47 0.20 -3.60 9.39
CA ALA A 47 -1.19 -3.98 9.60
C ALA A 47 -1.48 -5.42 9.18
N GLY A 48 -0.52 -6.12 8.62
CA GLY A 48 -0.70 -7.49 8.13
C GLY A 48 -1.35 -7.58 6.77
N MET A 49 -1.32 -6.50 6.01
CA MET A 49 -1.94 -6.42 4.70
C MET A 49 -0.91 -6.57 3.58
N ARG A 50 -1.37 -6.94 2.39
CA ARG A 50 -0.55 -6.86 1.20
C ARG A 50 -0.55 -5.43 0.70
N VAL A 51 0.56 -4.99 0.15
CA VAL A 51 0.70 -3.61 -0.32
C VAL A 51 1.21 -3.61 -1.75
N CYS A 52 0.52 -2.84 -2.59
CA CYS A 52 0.95 -2.53 -3.93
C CYS A 52 1.53 -1.12 -3.94
N ALA A 53 2.81 -1.01 -4.23
CA ALA A 53 3.45 0.29 -4.35
C ALA A 53 3.07 0.91 -5.69
N VAL A 54 2.80 2.20 -5.67
CA VAL A 54 2.38 2.96 -6.86
C VAL A 54 3.48 3.95 -7.22
N ASP A 55 3.87 3.97 -8.50
CA ASP A 55 4.80 4.95 -9.00
C ASP A 55 4.19 6.35 -8.86
N ASP A 56 4.99 7.28 -8.36
CA ASP A 56 4.57 8.66 -8.18
C ASP A 56 5.76 9.58 -8.41
N TRP A 57 5.52 10.67 -9.10
CA TRP A 57 6.58 11.61 -9.46
C TRP A 57 7.40 12.06 -8.25
N PHE A 58 6.72 12.43 -7.15
CA PHE A 58 7.42 12.96 -5.98
C PHE A 58 8.17 11.88 -5.21
N SER A 59 7.74 10.63 -5.28
CA SER A 59 8.35 9.55 -4.53
C SER A 59 9.29 8.70 -5.36
N ARG A 60 9.51 9.03 -6.64
CA ARG A 60 10.41 8.27 -7.51
C ARG A 60 11.80 8.05 -6.94
N PRO A 61 12.42 9.05 -6.29
CA PRO A 61 13.74 8.81 -5.68
C PRO A 61 13.74 7.72 -4.63
N GLN A 62 12.57 7.32 -4.15
CA GLN A 62 12.42 6.30 -3.12
C GLN A 62 11.95 4.95 -3.69
N ASP A 63 11.94 4.79 -5.01
CA ASP A 63 11.42 3.57 -5.65
C ASP A 63 12.13 2.31 -5.18
N ALA A 64 13.43 2.35 -4.98
CA ALA A 64 14.16 1.18 -4.50
C ALA A 64 13.63 0.74 -3.13
N LYS A 65 13.37 1.69 -2.24
CA LYS A 65 12.82 1.41 -0.91
C LYS A 65 11.40 0.90 -1.01
N LYS A 66 10.60 1.48 -1.90
CA LYS A 66 9.22 1.04 -2.12
C LYS A 66 9.19 -0.40 -2.59
N ARG A 67 10.06 -0.77 -3.53
CA ARG A 67 10.14 -2.15 -4.03
C ARG A 67 10.61 -3.13 -2.96
N GLU A 68 11.47 -2.68 -2.07
CA GLU A 68 11.95 -3.51 -0.97
C GLU A 68 10.83 -3.86 0.01
N LEU A 69 9.92 -2.92 0.26
CA LEU A 69 8.90 -3.08 1.29
C LEU A 69 7.58 -3.67 0.79
N ALA A 70 7.22 -3.43 -0.47
CA ALA A 70 5.91 -3.79 -0.98
C ALA A 70 5.87 -5.23 -1.52
N ASP A 71 4.67 -5.71 -1.77
CA ASP A 71 4.45 -7.02 -2.40
C ASP A 71 4.32 -6.91 -3.91
N TYR A 72 3.83 -5.76 -4.40
CA TYR A 72 3.62 -5.50 -5.82
C TYR A 72 4.03 -4.08 -6.15
N PHE A 73 4.23 -3.81 -7.44
CA PHE A 73 4.53 -2.47 -7.93
C PHE A 73 3.78 -2.21 -9.22
N ILE A 74 3.17 -1.03 -9.32
CA ILE A 74 2.49 -0.59 -10.54
C ILE A 74 2.94 0.81 -10.89
N HIS A 75 2.97 1.10 -12.20
CA HIS A 75 3.23 2.45 -12.71
C HIS A 75 1.94 3.25 -12.84
N SER A 76 0.83 2.56 -13.10
CA SER A 76 -0.50 3.15 -13.11
C SER A 76 -1.51 2.05 -12.78
N TYR A 77 -2.73 2.45 -12.46
CA TYR A 77 -3.78 1.47 -12.16
C TYR A 77 -4.15 0.62 -13.38
N GLU A 78 -3.82 1.06 -14.57
CA GLU A 78 -3.99 0.26 -15.78
C GLU A 78 -3.17 -1.02 -15.76
N ASP A 79 -2.07 -1.03 -15.02
CA ASP A 79 -1.27 -2.24 -14.87
C ASP A 79 -2.06 -3.38 -14.24
N ILE A 80 -3.04 -3.08 -13.41
CA ILE A 80 -3.88 -4.10 -12.81
C ILE A 80 -4.81 -4.70 -13.85
N THR A 81 -5.48 -3.86 -14.62
CA THR A 81 -6.38 -4.30 -15.69
C THR A 81 -5.63 -5.09 -16.76
N ASN A 82 -4.44 -4.63 -17.13
CA ASN A 82 -3.63 -5.23 -18.17
C ASN A 82 -2.79 -6.41 -17.68
N GLN A 83 -2.78 -6.65 -16.37
CA GLN A 83 -1.96 -7.69 -15.74
C GLN A 83 -0.46 -7.47 -15.99
N THR A 84 -0.05 -6.21 -16.02
CA THR A 84 1.35 -5.82 -16.19
C THR A 84 1.97 -5.33 -14.89
N TYR A 85 1.33 -5.57 -13.76
CA TYR A 85 1.89 -5.26 -12.46
C TYR A 85 3.10 -6.15 -12.16
N GLU A 86 4.03 -5.63 -11.35
CA GLU A 86 5.21 -6.38 -10.96
C GLU A 86 4.94 -7.09 -9.64
N VAL A 87 5.33 -8.36 -9.58
CA VAL A 87 5.32 -9.14 -8.33
C VAL A 87 6.72 -9.07 -7.74
N LEU A 88 6.82 -8.53 -6.55
CA LEU A 88 8.12 -8.27 -5.91
C LEU A 88 8.58 -9.40 -5.02
#